data_8b19d970f76b7c9c2e37fe47de6226d9
#
_entry.id   8b19d970f76b7c9c2e37fe47de6226d9
#
_cell.length_a   1.000
_cell.length_b   1.000
_cell.length_c   1.000
_cell.angle_alpha   90.00
_cell.angle_beta   90.00
_cell.angle_gamma   90.00
#
_symmetry.space_group_name_H-M   'P 1'
#
loop_
_entity.id
_entity.type
_entity.pdbx_description
1 polymer ?
#
loop_
_entity_poly.entity_id
_entity_poly.type
_entity_poly.pdbx_seq_one_letter_code
_entity_poly.pdbx_strand_id
1 'polypeptide(L)'
;MNRLFIRNMWMLRAVVILFTIHYSLFTATAQDDDKVTMFNPVEHAVISQTIAPDARGAGMGDVGVATDPDVTSQYWNPAKYPFCISRAGIALNYTPWLRQLVNDIDLAYLSGYYRIGDYSALSGSLRYFSLGEVFTDYGVSDMTVKPYEMSLDVAYSMMLSESFSLAAAIRWIYSDLRYDYSEDSKPASAFAADLAMYYNKYVMLGSRECQLGLGMNISNVGSKISFYGDEEAQFLPANMRLGFSLMVPVDEYNRFSISADANKLLVPTVPRQEEGESNTDYQDRVRREYSDVSSISGIFKSFSDAPGGFKEEMEEVQWSVGAEYVYHDQFSLRAGYHHQAESKGNLKYFTVGGGFRMSVFSLDVGYVISTARTNPLDQTLRFTLAFDMDGIKDLFK
;
A
#
# COMPACT_ATOMS: atom_id res chain seq x y z
N MET A 1 -3.30 42.91 22.56
CA MET A 1 -2.71 41.78 23.33
C MET A 1 -3.71 40.66 23.67
N ASN A 2 -5.03 40.89 23.73
CA ASN A 2 -6.03 39.89 24.17
C ASN A 2 -6.54 38.91 23.06
N ARG A 3 -6.37 39.21 21.77
CA ARG A 3 -6.91 38.33 20.72
C ARG A 3 -5.99 37.10 20.40
N LEU A 4 -4.70 37.21 20.62
CA LEU A 4 -3.76 36.11 20.45
C LEU A 4 -3.86 35.06 21.57
N PHE A 5 -4.14 35.50 22.79
CA PHE A 5 -4.28 34.62 23.96
C PHE A 5 -5.56 33.75 23.88
N ILE A 6 -6.65 34.28 23.34
CA ILE A 6 -7.92 33.56 23.18
C ILE A 6 -7.79 32.51 22.07
N ARG A 7 -7.05 32.79 21.00
CA ARG A 7 -6.84 31.86 19.86
C ARG A 7 -6.01 30.63 20.29
N ASN A 8 -4.98 30.82 21.12
CA ASN A 8 -4.18 29.71 21.64
C ASN A 8 -4.94 28.84 22.65
N MET A 9 -5.90 29.40 23.37
CA MET A 9 -6.73 28.67 24.32
C MET A 9 -7.77 27.76 23.63
N TRP A 10 -8.21 28.10 22.42
CA TRP A 10 -9.08 27.24 21.60
C TRP A 10 -8.31 26.02 21.02
N MET A 11 -7.06 26.21 20.60
CA MET A 11 -6.21 25.10 20.16
C MET A 11 -5.88 24.14 21.31
N LEU A 12 -5.58 24.66 22.50
CA LEU A 12 -5.33 23.84 23.68
C LEU A 12 -6.58 23.03 24.10
N ARG A 13 -7.77 23.62 24.00
CA ARG A 13 -9.03 22.92 24.24
C ARG A 13 -9.34 21.85 23.19
N ALA A 14 -9.04 22.10 21.92
CA ALA A 14 -9.19 21.11 20.85
C ALA A 14 -8.25 19.90 21.05
N VAL A 15 -7.01 20.14 21.46
CA VAL A 15 -6.04 19.08 21.79
C VAL A 15 -6.47 18.29 23.02
N VAL A 16 -6.98 18.94 24.07
CA VAL A 16 -7.49 18.26 25.27
C VAL A 16 -8.75 17.46 24.97
N ILE A 17 -9.66 17.96 24.13
CA ILE A 17 -10.85 17.23 23.69
C ILE A 17 -10.46 16.02 22.82
N LEU A 18 -9.49 16.16 21.92
CA LEU A 18 -8.94 15.04 21.15
C LEU A 18 -8.31 13.98 22.07
N PHE A 19 -7.58 14.40 23.10
CA PHE A 19 -6.96 13.48 24.08
C PHE A 19 -8.01 12.78 24.96
N THR A 20 -9.08 13.45 25.38
CA THR A 20 -10.17 12.84 26.17
C THR A 20 -11.04 11.91 25.35
N ILE A 21 -11.30 12.21 24.07
CA ILE A 21 -11.96 11.29 23.13
C ILE A 21 -11.08 10.06 22.89
N HIS A 22 -9.77 10.24 22.78
CA HIS A 22 -8.82 9.14 22.63
C HIS A 22 -8.82 8.20 23.83
N TYR A 23 -8.84 8.75 25.06
CA TYR A 23 -8.89 7.96 26.30
C TYR A 23 -10.21 7.18 26.46
N SER A 24 -11.35 7.76 26.06
CA SER A 24 -12.65 7.09 26.12
C SER A 24 -12.82 5.99 25.06
N LEU A 25 -12.18 6.13 23.89
CA LEU A 25 -12.15 5.07 22.87
C LEU A 25 -11.28 3.89 23.31
N PHE A 26 -10.17 4.13 24.02
CA PHE A 26 -9.30 3.05 24.55
C PHE A 26 -9.96 2.23 25.67
N THR A 27 -10.86 2.83 26.46
CA THR A 27 -11.57 2.10 27.52
C THR A 27 -12.80 1.34 27.03
N ALA A 28 -13.34 1.69 25.85
CA ALA A 28 -14.51 1.02 25.28
C ALA A 28 -14.20 -0.33 24.59
N THR A 29 -12.92 -0.63 24.32
CA THR A 29 -12.53 -1.88 23.65
C THR A 29 -12.09 -2.99 24.60
N ALA A 30 -12.24 -2.82 25.91
CA ALA A 30 -11.80 -3.77 26.94
C ALA A 30 -12.90 -4.76 27.39
N GLN A 31 -14.03 -4.81 26.70
CA GLN A 31 -15.10 -5.75 27.00
C GLN A 31 -15.43 -6.51 25.72
N ASP A 32 -14.71 -7.60 25.49
CA ASP A 32 -15.06 -8.45 24.36
C ASP A 32 -15.30 -9.89 24.81
N ASP A 33 -16.46 -10.37 24.38
CA ASP A 33 -16.90 -11.75 24.49
C ASP A 33 -15.84 -12.71 23.98
N ASP A 34 -15.71 -13.89 24.61
CA ASP A 34 -14.91 -15.05 24.20
C ASP A 34 -15.38 -15.67 22.85
N LYS A 35 -15.52 -14.85 21.83
CA LYS A 35 -15.67 -15.33 20.46
C LYS A 35 -14.30 -15.64 19.93
N VAL A 36 -13.98 -16.92 19.82
CA VAL A 36 -12.84 -17.41 19.05
C VAL A 36 -13.00 -16.86 17.61
N THR A 37 -12.32 -15.78 17.31
CA THR A 37 -12.25 -15.26 15.94
C THR A 37 -11.42 -16.23 15.13
N MET A 38 -12.06 -16.93 14.21
CA MET A 38 -11.36 -17.88 13.34
C MET A 38 -10.46 -17.10 12.39
N PHE A 39 -9.15 -17.28 12.52
CA PHE A 39 -8.15 -16.68 11.65
C PHE A 39 -8.21 -17.33 10.27
N ASN A 40 -8.49 -16.54 9.24
CA ASN A 40 -8.62 -16.98 7.85
C ASN A 40 -8.15 -15.87 6.89
N PRO A 41 -6.85 -15.57 6.85
CA PRO A 41 -6.30 -14.59 5.94
C PRO A 41 -6.44 -15.04 4.48
N VAL A 42 -6.49 -14.08 3.56
CA VAL A 42 -6.42 -14.35 2.12
C VAL A 42 -4.98 -14.71 1.76
N GLU A 43 -4.75 -15.94 1.31
CA GLU A 43 -3.43 -16.46 1.00
C GLU A 43 -2.99 -16.10 -0.43
N HIS A 44 -1.75 -15.64 -0.58
CA HIS A 44 -1.15 -15.32 -1.87
C HIS A 44 0.37 -15.44 -1.82
N ALA A 45 1.01 -15.60 -2.97
CA ALA A 45 2.45 -15.52 -3.10
C ALA A 45 2.94 -14.07 -3.21
N VAL A 46 4.25 -13.88 -3.21
CA VAL A 46 4.95 -12.60 -3.48
C VAL A 46 4.48 -11.47 -2.57
N ILE A 47 4.68 -11.66 -1.28
CA ILE A 47 4.23 -10.74 -0.22
C ILE A 47 4.75 -9.31 -0.43
N SER A 48 5.95 -9.14 -1.04
CA SER A 48 6.51 -7.81 -1.28
C SER A 48 5.58 -6.89 -2.07
N GLN A 49 4.71 -7.43 -2.93
CA GLN A 49 3.80 -6.62 -3.77
C GLN A 49 2.69 -5.93 -2.96
N THR A 50 2.39 -6.40 -1.76
CA THR A 50 1.37 -5.79 -0.87
C THR A 50 1.94 -4.70 0.03
N ILE A 51 3.27 -4.59 0.15
CA ILE A 51 3.95 -3.64 1.02
C ILE A 51 4.02 -2.27 0.34
N ALA A 52 3.41 -1.25 0.94
CA ALA A 52 3.53 0.14 0.48
C ALA A 52 4.98 0.64 0.64
N PRO A 53 5.61 1.15 -0.43
CA PRO A 53 7.05 1.43 -0.39
C PRO A 53 7.42 2.83 0.10
N ASP A 54 6.52 3.83 -0.08
CA ASP A 54 6.85 5.24 0.12
C ASP A 54 6.48 5.77 1.51
N ALA A 55 7.24 6.76 1.96
CA ALA A 55 7.07 7.36 3.27
C ALA A 55 5.88 8.32 3.35
N ARG A 56 5.45 8.94 2.22
CA ARG A 56 4.30 9.84 2.20
C ARG A 56 3.01 9.07 2.49
N GLY A 57 2.73 8.00 1.73
CA GLY A 57 1.57 7.14 1.95
C GLY A 57 1.63 6.46 3.31
N ALA A 58 2.82 6.00 3.72
CA ALA A 58 3.04 5.42 5.04
C ALA A 58 2.68 6.37 6.18
N GLY A 59 3.04 7.65 6.08
CA GLY A 59 2.70 8.64 7.09
C GLY A 59 1.20 8.95 7.19
N MET A 60 0.42 8.51 6.19
CA MET A 60 -1.03 8.71 6.10
C MET A 60 -1.85 7.41 6.27
N GLY A 61 -1.31 6.39 6.94
CA GLY A 61 -2.02 5.11 7.13
C GLY A 61 -2.04 4.22 5.91
N ASP A 62 -1.03 4.32 5.05
CA ASP A 62 -0.98 3.62 3.75
C ASP A 62 -2.12 4.05 2.80
N VAL A 63 -2.29 5.37 2.63
CA VAL A 63 -3.22 6.01 1.69
C VAL A 63 -2.44 6.64 0.54
N GLY A 64 -2.87 6.41 -0.70
CA GLY A 64 -2.14 6.94 -1.85
C GLY A 64 -2.87 6.94 -3.19
N VAL A 65 -4.00 6.23 -3.30
CA VAL A 65 -4.69 5.98 -4.58
C VAL A 65 -5.25 7.24 -5.22
N ALA A 66 -5.76 8.17 -4.41
CA ALA A 66 -6.36 9.42 -4.87
C ALA A 66 -5.66 10.69 -4.36
N THR A 67 -4.57 10.55 -3.61
CA THR A 67 -3.77 11.71 -3.15
C THR A 67 -3.20 12.50 -4.32
N ASP A 68 -2.76 13.74 -4.05
CA ASP A 68 -2.08 14.57 -5.05
C ASP A 68 -1.00 13.79 -5.81
N PRO A 69 -0.89 13.97 -7.13
CA PRO A 69 0.14 13.35 -7.96
C PRO A 69 1.55 13.68 -7.49
N ASP A 70 2.39 12.65 -7.38
CA ASP A 70 3.79 12.77 -7.01
C ASP A 70 4.65 11.69 -7.70
N VAL A 71 5.95 11.73 -7.46
CA VAL A 71 6.92 10.78 -8.07
C VAL A 71 6.69 9.34 -7.62
N THR A 72 6.09 9.13 -6.43
CA THR A 72 5.84 7.79 -5.85
C THR A 72 4.51 7.17 -6.28
N SER A 73 3.77 7.84 -7.15
CA SER A 73 2.43 7.42 -7.61
C SER A 73 2.38 6.08 -8.32
N GLN A 74 3.53 5.52 -8.76
CA GLN A 74 3.59 4.24 -9.52
C GLN A 74 2.95 3.07 -8.76
N TYR A 75 3.21 2.94 -7.49
CA TYR A 75 2.65 1.86 -6.65
C TYR A 75 1.14 2.05 -6.39
N TRP A 76 0.74 3.29 -6.18
CA TRP A 76 -0.63 3.61 -5.77
C TRP A 76 -1.59 3.70 -6.94
N ASN A 77 -1.24 4.52 -7.93
CA ASN A 77 -2.09 4.82 -9.08
C ASN A 77 -1.28 5.54 -10.17
N PRO A 78 -0.75 4.84 -11.17
CA PRO A 78 0.03 5.47 -12.24
C PRO A 78 -0.77 6.43 -13.12
N ALA A 79 -2.11 6.40 -13.09
CA ALA A 79 -2.94 7.35 -13.82
C ALA A 79 -2.82 8.80 -13.30
N LYS A 80 -2.18 9.02 -12.15
CA LYS A 80 -1.92 10.36 -11.59
C LYS A 80 -0.82 11.12 -12.34
N TYR A 81 0.13 10.45 -13.00
CA TYR A 81 1.31 11.10 -13.58
C TYR A 81 1.04 12.18 -14.64
N PRO A 82 0.03 12.10 -15.51
CA PRO A 82 -0.26 13.21 -16.42
C PRO A 82 -0.61 14.52 -15.73
N PHE A 83 -1.06 14.46 -14.47
CA PHE A 83 -1.39 15.64 -13.65
C PHE A 83 -0.20 16.16 -12.82
N CYS A 84 0.96 15.52 -12.84
CA CYS A 84 2.16 16.02 -12.18
C CYS A 84 2.57 17.38 -12.80
N ILE A 85 3.02 18.31 -11.96
CA ILE A 85 3.48 19.63 -12.40
C ILE A 85 4.79 19.48 -13.17
N SER A 86 5.75 18.78 -12.61
CA SER A 86 7.05 18.57 -13.22
C SER A 86 6.98 17.61 -14.40
N ARG A 87 7.86 17.83 -15.37
CA ARG A 87 7.92 16.98 -16.57
C ARG A 87 8.48 15.59 -16.30
N ALA A 88 9.36 15.46 -15.32
CA ALA A 88 9.95 14.19 -14.93
C ALA A 88 10.38 14.20 -13.47
N GLY A 89 10.42 13.03 -12.86
CA GLY A 89 10.92 12.84 -11.50
C GLY A 89 11.37 11.41 -11.26
N ILE A 90 12.22 11.23 -10.25
CA ILE A 90 12.69 9.94 -9.78
C ILE A 90 12.66 9.92 -8.25
N ALA A 91 12.28 8.80 -7.65
CA ALA A 91 12.25 8.61 -6.21
C ALA A 91 12.87 7.29 -5.81
N LEU A 92 13.66 7.32 -4.73
CA LEU A 92 14.20 6.17 -4.05
C LEU A 92 13.51 6.05 -2.70
N ASN A 93 12.95 4.87 -2.44
CA ASN A 93 12.29 4.54 -1.20
C ASN A 93 13.06 3.40 -0.53
N TYR A 94 13.18 3.48 0.80
CA TYR A 94 13.84 2.46 1.59
C TYR A 94 13.05 2.21 2.87
N THR A 95 12.76 0.94 3.13
CA THR A 95 12.01 0.49 4.30
C THR A 95 12.73 -0.69 4.93
N PRO A 96 13.39 -0.51 6.08
CA PRO A 96 13.79 -1.64 6.92
C PRO A 96 12.54 -2.33 7.44
N TRP A 97 12.33 -3.58 7.02
CA TRP A 97 11.09 -4.31 7.28
C TRP A 97 11.26 -5.23 8.48
N LEU A 98 10.24 -5.35 9.33
CA LEU A 98 10.20 -6.26 10.49
C LEU A 98 11.40 -6.13 11.45
N ARG A 99 11.99 -4.94 11.60
CA ARG A 99 13.20 -4.72 12.42
C ARG A 99 13.11 -5.19 13.87
N GLN A 100 11.90 -5.30 14.42
CA GLN A 100 11.65 -5.84 15.76
C GLN A 100 11.87 -7.35 15.83
N LEU A 101 11.74 -8.06 14.73
CA LEU A 101 11.87 -9.51 14.63
C LEU A 101 13.21 -9.93 14.03
N VAL A 102 13.60 -9.29 12.91
CA VAL A 102 14.77 -9.66 12.11
C VAL A 102 15.44 -8.38 11.59
N ASN A 103 16.78 -8.35 11.59
CA ASN A 103 17.53 -7.10 11.30
C ASN A 103 17.94 -6.92 9.84
N ASP A 104 17.72 -7.90 8.96
CA ASP A 104 18.26 -7.98 7.60
C ASP A 104 17.17 -8.12 6.52
N ILE A 105 15.92 -7.85 6.86
CA ILE A 105 14.82 -7.77 5.89
C ILE A 105 14.63 -6.32 5.47
N ASP A 106 14.81 -6.04 4.17
CA ASP A 106 14.80 -4.69 3.63
C ASP A 106 14.02 -4.62 2.32
N LEU A 107 13.24 -3.54 2.16
CA LEU A 107 12.57 -3.19 0.92
C LEU A 107 13.21 -1.92 0.34
N ALA A 108 13.73 -2.04 -0.89
CA ALA A 108 14.14 -0.91 -1.72
C ALA A 108 13.19 -0.77 -2.91
N TYR A 109 12.78 0.47 -3.21
CA TYR A 109 11.87 0.75 -4.31
C TYR A 109 12.29 2.02 -5.02
N LEU A 110 12.61 1.88 -6.30
CA LEU A 110 12.95 2.98 -7.21
C LEU A 110 11.76 3.21 -8.14
N SER A 111 11.28 4.44 -8.25
CA SER A 111 10.22 4.81 -9.19
C SER A 111 10.58 6.06 -9.95
N GLY A 112 10.00 6.23 -11.13
CA GLY A 112 10.20 7.43 -11.93
C GLY A 112 9.16 7.56 -13.02
N TYR A 113 9.02 8.78 -13.52
CA TYR A 113 8.11 9.08 -14.62
C TYR A 113 8.67 10.16 -15.55
N TYR A 114 8.16 10.17 -16.76
CA TYR A 114 8.39 11.22 -17.76
C TYR A 114 7.08 11.55 -18.48
N ARG A 115 6.66 12.81 -18.43
CA ARG A 115 5.49 13.29 -19.16
C ARG A 115 5.83 13.51 -20.65
N ILE A 116 5.04 12.87 -21.50
CA ILE A 116 5.13 12.98 -22.96
C ILE A 116 4.10 14.01 -23.41
N GLY A 117 4.54 15.27 -23.54
CA GLY A 117 3.63 16.39 -23.79
C GLY A 117 2.76 16.70 -22.56
N ASP A 118 1.54 17.19 -22.80
CA ASP A 118 0.65 17.70 -21.75
C ASP A 118 -0.35 16.64 -21.26
N TYR A 119 -0.57 15.57 -22.02
CA TYR A 119 -1.68 14.64 -21.80
C TYR A 119 -1.27 13.22 -21.45
N SER A 120 0.01 12.87 -21.55
CA SER A 120 0.43 11.51 -21.30
C SER A 120 1.76 11.42 -20.55
N ALA A 121 1.98 10.28 -19.90
CA ALA A 121 3.24 10.00 -19.24
C ALA A 121 3.62 8.52 -19.39
N LEU A 122 4.92 8.27 -19.43
CA LEU A 122 5.54 6.98 -19.26
C LEU A 122 6.16 6.92 -17.87
N SER A 123 5.97 5.82 -17.17
CA SER A 123 6.50 5.64 -15.82
C SER A 123 6.93 4.20 -15.59
N GLY A 124 7.68 3.96 -14.54
CA GLY A 124 8.09 2.62 -14.17
C GLY A 124 8.69 2.56 -12.78
N SER A 125 8.87 1.34 -12.29
CA SER A 125 9.51 1.10 -11.02
C SER A 125 10.32 -0.19 -11.00
N LEU A 126 11.29 -0.23 -10.09
CA LEU A 126 12.05 -1.41 -9.71
C LEU A 126 11.89 -1.61 -8.21
N ARG A 127 11.42 -2.78 -7.81
CA ARG A 127 11.30 -3.22 -6.43
C ARG A 127 12.29 -4.33 -6.14
N TYR A 128 12.95 -4.25 -5.01
CA TYR A 128 13.80 -5.31 -4.48
C TYR A 128 13.47 -5.52 -3.00
N PHE A 129 13.13 -6.74 -2.63
CA PHE A 129 12.80 -7.13 -1.27
C PHE A 129 13.70 -8.27 -0.83
N SER A 130 14.63 -7.99 0.07
CA SER A 130 15.48 -8.98 0.72
C SER A 130 14.75 -9.57 1.92
N LEU A 131 14.74 -10.90 2.02
CA LEU A 131 14.18 -11.63 3.17
C LEU A 131 15.24 -12.00 4.21
N GLY A 132 16.46 -11.44 4.06
CA GLY A 132 17.56 -11.68 4.99
C GLY A 132 18.35 -12.94 4.69
N GLU A 133 19.18 -13.35 5.65
CA GLU A 133 20.00 -14.56 5.58
C GLU A 133 19.33 -15.69 6.36
N VAL A 134 19.11 -16.82 5.68
CA VAL A 134 18.57 -18.05 6.30
C VAL A 134 19.70 -19.06 6.41
N PHE A 135 19.96 -19.49 7.63
CA PHE A 135 20.93 -20.54 7.93
C PHE A 135 20.20 -21.88 7.98
N THR A 136 20.61 -22.80 7.14
CA THR A 136 20.09 -24.17 7.11
C THR A 136 21.20 -25.13 7.53
N ASP A 137 20.93 -25.90 8.58
CA ASP A 137 21.83 -26.93 9.09
C ASP A 137 21.39 -28.30 8.52
N TYR A 138 22.12 -28.82 7.57
CA TYR A 138 21.91 -30.18 7.02
C TYR A 138 22.77 -31.25 7.69
N GLY A 139 23.41 -30.95 8.84
CA GLY A 139 24.20 -31.89 9.61
C GLY A 139 25.57 -32.29 9.00
N VAL A 140 25.86 -31.82 7.78
CA VAL A 140 27.12 -32.08 7.06
C VAL A 140 27.81 -30.77 6.64
N SER A 141 27.05 -29.72 6.41
CA SER A 141 27.57 -28.36 6.11
C SER A 141 26.49 -27.32 6.39
N ASP A 142 26.88 -26.28 7.11
CA ASP A 142 26.07 -25.08 7.25
C ASP A 142 25.98 -24.38 5.92
N MET A 143 24.76 -24.07 5.47
CA MET A 143 24.52 -23.34 4.24
C MET A 143 23.77 -22.05 4.54
N THR A 144 24.21 -20.93 3.97
CA THR A 144 23.52 -19.64 4.03
C THR A 144 22.86 -19.37 2.69
N VAL A 145 21.55 -19.16 2.69
CA VAL A 145 20.77 -18.74 1.54
C VAL A 145 20.23 -17.33 1.78
N LYS A 146 20.03 -16.58 0.70
CA LYS A 146 19.52 -15.20 0.73
C LYS A 146 18.28 -15.10 -0.16
N PRO A 147 17.11 -15.48 0.35
CA PRO A 147 15.88 -15.38 -0.42
C PRO A 147 15.54 -13.91 -0.70
N TYR A 148 14.99 -13.64 -1.89
CA TYR A 148 14.58 -12.31 -2.28
C TYR A 148 13.45 -12.34 -3.31
N GLU A 149 12.71 -11.23 -3.38
CA GLU A 149 11.73 -10.95 -4.41
C GLU A 149 12.11 -9.68 -5.16
N MET A 150 11.86 -9.65 -6.45
CA MET A 150 12.11 -8.50 -7.32
C MET A 150 10.96 -8.30 -8.29
N SER A 151 10.62 -7.05 -8.60
CA SER A 151 9.72 -6.76 -9.70
C SER A 151 10.15 -5.52 -10.48
N LEU A 152 9.85 -5.55 -11.76
CA LEU A 152 10.01 -4.43 -12.68
C LEU A 152 8.67 -4.17 -13.35
N ASP A 153 8.21 -2.93 -13.32
CA ASP A 153 7.00 -2.53 -14.02
C ASP A 153 7.19 -1.27 -14.86
N VAL A 154 6.40 -1.18 -15.91
CA VAL A 154 6.32 -0.02 -16.80
C VAL A 154 4.85 0.29 -17.03
N ALA A 155 4.48 1.56 -16.93
CA ALA A 155 3.13 2.04 -17.13
C ALA A 155 3.08 3.16 -18.17
N TYR A 156 2.01 3.17 -18.95
CA TYR A 156 1.62 4.29 -19.77
C TYR A 156 0.30 4.87 -19.26
N SER A 157 0.26 6.18 -19.08
CA SER A 157 -0.91 6.91 -18.60
C SER A 157 -1.28 8.04 -19.56
N MET A 158 -2.58 8.29 -19.69
CA MET A 158 -3.12 9.28 -20.62
C MET A 158 -4.36 9.96 -20.04
N MET A 159 -4.41 11.30 -20.16
CA MET A 159 -5.61 12.09 -19.90
C MET A 159 -6.62 11.89 -21.03
N LEU A 160 -7.83 11.51 -20.68
CA LEU A 160 -8.98 11.46 -21.60
C LEU A 160 -9.79 12.74 -21.56
N SER A 161 -9.66 13.51 -20.49
CA SER A 161 -10.20 14.86 -20.35
C SER A 161 -9.32 15.67 -19.39
N GLU A 162 -9.59 16.95 -19.21
CA GLU A 162 -8.88 17.83 -18.26
C GLU A 162 -8.93 17.32 -16.80
N SER A 163 -9.91 16.49 -16.48
CA SER A 163 -10.13 15.99 -15.11
C SER A 163 -9.97 14.48 -14.96
N PHE A 164 -9.76 13.73 -16.04
CA PHE A 164 -9.80 12.27 -15.98
C PHE A 164 -8.69 11.63 -16.81
N SER A 165 -8.00 10.68 -16.21
CA SER A 165 -6.94 9.88 -16.84
C SER A 165 -7.10 8.39 -16.58
N LEU A 166 -6.51 7.61 -17.48
CA LEU A 166 -6.35 6.17 -17.38
C LEU A 166 -4.86 5.80 -17.45
N ALA A 167 -4.52 4.65 -16.87
CA ALA A 167 -3.21 4.04 -17.05
C ALA A 167 -3.33 2.53 -17.17
N ALA A 168 -2.40 1.95 -17.92
CA ALA A 168 -2.15 0.52 -17.96
C ALA A 168 -0.67 0.26 -17.67
N ALA A 169 -0.38 -0.76 -16.87
CA ALA A 169 0.97 -1.20 -16.59
C ALA A 169 1.14 -2.69 -16.86
N ILE A 170 2.36 -3.07 -17.20
CA ILE A 170 2.82 -4.45 -17.23
C ILE A 170 3.93 -4.61 -16.20
N ARG A 171 3.91 -5.76 -15.50
CA ARG A 171 4.85 -6.07 -14.44
C ARG A 171 5.43 -7.45 -14.62
N TRP A 172 6.74 -7.55 -14.51
CA TRP A 172 7.45 -8.80 -14.36
C TRP A 172 7.84 -8.96 -12.90
N ILE A 173 7.58 -10.15 -12.34
CA ILE A 173 7.85 -10.52 -10.96
C ILE A 173 8.80 -11.71 -10.98
N TYR A 174 9.81 -11.66 -10.14
CA TYR A 174 10.74 -12.75 -9.91
C TYR A 174 10.87 -12.97 -8.40
N SER A 175 10.78 -14.23 -7.99
CA SER A 175 10.87 -14.63 -6.58
C SER A 175 11.79 -15.83 -6.42
N ASP A 176 12.83 -15.69 -5.65
CA ASP A 176 13.75 -16.74 -5.24
C ASP A 176 13.66 -16.94 -3.74
N LEU A 177 12.75 -17.82 -3.33
CA LEU A 177 12.49 -18.17 -1.93
C LEU A 177 13.15 -19.47 -1.52
N ARG A 178 14.12 -19.96 -2.30
CA ARG A 178 14.80 -21.21 -1.98
C ARG A 178 15.49 -21.11 -0.62
N TYR A 179 15.20 -22.07 0.22
CA TYR A 179 15.87 -22.28 1.51
C TYR A 179 16.88 -23.43 1.45
N ASP A 180 16.89 -24.17 0.33
CA ASP A 180 17.89 -25.19 -0.03
C ASP A 180 18.20 -25.13 -1.52
N TYR A 181 19.21 -25.86 -1.97
CA TYR A 181 19.54 -26.04 -3.37
C TYR A 181 19.13 -27.43 -3.89
N SER A 182 18.03 -27.98 -3.37
CA SER A 182 17.44 -29.20 -3.91
C SER A 182 17.01 -28.98 -5.38
N GLU A 183 17.02 -30.03 -6.17
CA GLU A 183 16.61 -29.96 -7.58
C GLU A 183 15.11 -29.63 -7.73
N ASP A 184 14.33 -29.83 -6.67
CA ASP A 184 12.87 -29.64 -6.65
C ASP A 184 12.47 -28.18 -6.39
N SER A 185 13.32 -27.37 -5.73
CA SER A 185 13.06 -25.95 -5.45
C SER A 185 13.72 -25.06 -6.51
N LYS A 186 12.93 -24.25 -7.22
CA LYS A 186 13.38 -23.34 -8.28
C LYS A 186 12.87 -21.92 -8.04
N PRO A 187 13.66 -20.90 -8.46
CA PRO A 187 13.13 -19.56 -8.54
C PRO A 187 11.93 -19.52 -9.48
N ALA A 188 10.98 -18.69 -9.16
CA ALA A 188 9.75 -18.56 -9.92
C ALA A 188 9.60 -17.16 -10.53
N SER A 189 8.91 -17.05 -11.65
CA SER A 189 8.58 -15.77 -12.27
C SER A 189 7.15 -15.75 -12.77
N ALA A 190 6.56 -14.54 -12.75
CA ALA A 190 5.21 -14.33 -13.24
C ALA A 190 5.11 -12.97 -13.94
N PHE A 191 4.08 -12.83 -14.78
CA PHE A 191 3.70 -11.56 -15.38
C PHE A 191 2.34 -11.14 -14.87
N ALA A 192 2.20 -9.84 -14.65
CA ALA A 192 0.95 -9.21 -14.22
C ALA A 192 0.70 -7.91 -14.99
N ALA A 193 -0.54 -7.48 -14.99
CA ALA A 193 -0.98 -6.20 -15.53
C ALA A 193 -1.75 -5.41 -14.48
N ASP A 194 -1.66 -4.08 -14.57
CA ASP A 194 -2.44 -3.17 -13.73
C ASP A 194 -3.30 -2.28 -14.64
N LEU A 195 -4.49 -1.92 -14.13
CA LEU A 195 -5.36 -0.91 -14.73
C LEU A 195 -5.71 0.14 -13.67
N ALA A 196 -5.51 1.41 -14.01
CA ALA A 196 -5.73 2.48 -13.07
C ALA A 196 -6.51 3.63 -13.70
N MET A 197 -7.27 4.34 -12.88
CA MET A 197 -8.00 5.56 -13.24
C MET A 197 -7.84 6.60 -12.15
N TYR A 198 -7.80 7.85 -12.60
CA TYR A 198 -7.72 8.99 -11.71
C TYR A 198 -8.59 10.12 -12.21
N TYR A 199 -9.41 10.65 -11.30
CA TYR A 199 -10.22 11.85 -11.52
C TYR A 199 -9.73 12.94 -10.56
N ASN A 200 -9.44 14.12 -11.13
CA ASN A 200 -8.93 15.27 -10.40
C ASN A 200 -9.67 16.52 -10.87
N LYS A 201 -10.38 17.17 -9.96
CA LYS A 201 -11.15 18.37 -10.29
C LYS A 201 -11.15 19.38 -9.15
N TYR A 202 -11.06 20.64 -9.50
CA TYR A 202 -11.30 21.72 -8.58
C TYR A 202 -12.81 21.96 -8.42
N VAL A 203 -13.27 22.04 -7.18
CA VAL A 203 -14.68 22.21 -6.78
C VAL A 203 -14.80 23.33 -5.75
N MET A 204 -15.86 24.13 -5.86
CA MET A 204 -16.12 25.18 -4.87
C MET A 204 -16.83 24.61 -3.64
N LEU A 205 -16.21 24.71 -2.48
CA LEU A 205 -16.83 24.44 -1.17
C LEU A 205 -16.97 25.75 -0.40
N GLY A 206 -18.16 26.34 -0.49
CA GLY A 206 -18.40 27.70 -0.02
C GLY A 206 -17.62 28.72 -0.86
N SER A 207 -16.73 29.48 -0.23
CA SER A 207 -15.87 30.46 -0.89
C SER A 207 -14.47 29.95 -1.27
N ARG A 208 -14.17 28.66 -1.02
CA ARG A 208 -12.84 28.06 -1.26
C ARG A 208 -12.87 27.14 -2.45
N GLU A 209 -11.87 27.24 -3.29
CA GLU A 209 -11.63 26.29 -4.37
C GLU A 209 -10.82 25.11 -3.81
N CYS A 210 -11.46 23.96 -3.69
CA CYS A 210 -10.88 22.73 -3.16
C CYS A 210 -10.58 21.77 -4.29
N GLN A 211 -9.57 20.91 -4.11
CA GLN A 211 -9.22 19.88 -5.08
C GLN A 211 -9.81 18.54 -4.63
N LEU A 212 -10.63 17.95 -5.49
CA LEU A 212 -11.22 16.62 -5.29
C LEU A 212 -10.47 15.61 -6.14
N GLY A 213 -9.92 14.58 -5.49
CA GLY A 213 -9.31 13.41 -6.12
C GLY A 213 -10.16 12.17 -5.90
N LEU A 214 -10.40 11.40 -6.97
CA LEU A 214 -10.93 10.04 -6.91
C LEU A 214 -9.99 9.11 -7.67
N GLY A 215 -9.73 7.94 -7.15
CA GLY A 215 -8.81 7.00 -7.78
C GLY A 215 -9.31 5.57 -7.69
N MET A 216 -8.95 4.77 -8.69
CA MET A 216 -9.08 3.32 -8.66
C MET A 216 -7.81 2.71 -9.26
N ASN A 217 -7.34 1.63 -8.67
CA ASN A 217 -6.25 0.84 -9.20
C ASN A 217 -6.55 -0.65 -8.98
N ILE A 218 -6.59 -1.42 -10.06
CA ILE A 218 -6.61 -2.88 -10.04
C ILE A 218 -5.22 -3.33 -10.44
N SER A 219 -4.46 -3.90 -9.51
CA SER A 219 -3.06 -4.24 -9.69
C SER A 219 -2.80 -5.74 -9.54
N ASN A 220 -1.67 -6.19 -10.11
CA ASN A 220 -1.19 -7.57 -10.04
C ASN A 220 -2.15 -8.62 -10.65
N VAL A 221 -2.96 -8.25 -11.64
CA VAL A 221 -3.77 -9.19 -12.40
C VAL A 221 -2.86 -10.00 -13.33
N GLY A 222 -2.58 -11.25 -12.98
CA GLY A 222 -1.57 -12.02 -13.71
C GLY A 222 -1.68 -13.52 -13.59
N SER A 223 -0.66 -14.22 -14.09
CA SER A 223 -0.55 -15.66 -13.95
C SER A 223 -0.32 -16.04 -12.49
N LYS A 224 -0.66 -17.26 -12.12
CA LYS A 224 -0.15 -17.85 -10.89
C LYS A 224 1.36 -18.03 -10.97
N ILE A 225 2.01 -18.11 -9.81
CA ILE A 225 3.44 -18.35 -9.66
C ILE A 225 3.64 -19.70 -8.98
N SER A 226 4.60 -20.50 -9.45
CA SER A 226 4.91 -21.81 -8.91
C SER A 226 6.39 -21.97 -8.61
N PHE A 227 6.70 -22.51 -7.44
CA PHE A 227 8.06 -22.81 -6.96
C PHE A 227 8.42 -24.30 -7.08
N TYR A 228 7.40 -25.19 -7.11
CA TYR A 228 7.56 -26.65 -7.07
C TYR A 228 6.88 -27.39 -8.22
N GLY A 229 6.55 -26.68 -9.30
CA GLY A 229 5.83 -27.23 -10.46
C GLY A 229 4.38 -26.77 -10.52
N ASP A 230 3.69 -27.10 -11.61
CA ASP A 230 2.38 -26.51 -11.94
C ASP A 230 1.25 -26.88 -10.94
N GLU A 231 1.40 -27.99 -10.22
CA GLU A 231 0.38 -28.46 -9.27
C GLU A 231 0.28 -27.61 -7.99
N GLU A 232 1.32 -26.84 -7.64
CA GLU A 232 1.38 -25.99 -6.45
C GLU A 232 1.41 -24.49 -6.77
N ALA A 233 0.82 -24.11 -7.90
CA ALA A 233 0.81 -22.72 -8.32
C ALA A 233 -0.09 -21.84 -7.43
N GLN A 234 0.48 -20.77 -6.88
CA GLN A 234 -0.17 -19.82 -5.98
C GLN A 234 -0.62 -18.56 -6.71
N PHE A 235 -1.67 -17.92 -6.21
CA PHE A 235 -2.15 -16.65 -6.76
C PHE A 235 -1.16 -15.51 -6.48
N LEU A 236 -1.00 -14.61 -7.44
CA LEU A 236 -0.43 -13.29 -7.17
C LEU A 236 -1.42 -12.45 -6.35
N PRO A 237 -0.96 -11.46 -5.58
CA PRO A 237 -1.82 -10.58 -4.79
C PRO A 237 -2.53 -9.55 -5.69
N ALA A 238 -3.41 -10.04 -6.57
CA ALA A 238 -4.29 -9.17 -7.32
C ALA A 238 -5.10 -8.34 -6.33
N ASN A 239 -5.12 -7.01 -6.51
CA ASN A 239 -5.70 -6.10 -5.52
C ASN A 239 -6.49 -4.99 -6.19
N MET A 240 -7.68 -4.71 -5.69
CA MET A 240 -8.47 -3.54 -6.05
C MET A 240 -8.37 -2.50 -4.96
N ARG A 241 -7.99 -1.29 -5.34
CA ARG A 241 -7.91 -0.13 -4.46
C ARG A 241 -8.85 0.96 -4.98
N LEU A 242 -9.64 1.52 -4.08
CA LEU A 242 -10.50 2.68 -4.33
C LEU A 242 -10.05 3.79 -3.39
N GLY A 243 -9.87 4.99 -3.90
CA GLY A 243 -9.37 6.13 -3.15
C GLY A 243 -10.20 7.39 -3.32
N PHE A 244 -10.23 8.18 -2.26
CA PHE A 244 -10.82 9.52 -2.20
C PHE A 244 -9.80 10.47 -1.56
N SER A 245 -9.72 11.70 -2.06
CA SER A 245 -8.92 12.76 -1.45
C SER A 245 -9.60 14.11 -1.64
N LEU A 246 -9.60 14.92 -0.60
CA LEU A 246 -10.08 16.30 -0.63
C LEU A 246 -9.00 17.22 -0.03
N MET A 247 -8.43 18.09 -0.87
CA MET A 247 -7.52 19.15 -0.43
C MET A 247 -8.27 20.46 -0.31
N VAL A 248 -8.11 21.12 0.83
CA VAL A 248 -8.72 22.41 1.18
C VAL A 248 -7.60 23.42 1.42
N PRO A 249 -7.48 24.48 0.60
CA PRO A 249 -6.57 25.57 0.92
C PRO A 249 -7.13 26.36 2.11
N VAL A 250 -6.33 26.45 3.18
CA VAL A 250 -6.69 27.22 4.40
C VAL A 250 -6.43 28.71 4.15
N ASP A 251 -5.25 29.00 3.58
CA ASP A 251 -4.81 30.32 3.09
C ASP A 251 -3.73 30.14 2.01
N GLU A 252 -3.04 31.21 1.60
CA GLU A 252 -2.01 31.18 0.55
C GLU A 252 -0.82 30.24 0.84
N TYR A 253 -0.55 29.96 2.12
CA TYR A 253 0.61 29.17 2.54
C TYR A 253 0.23 27.83 3.16
N ASN A 254 -1.04 27.62 3.50
CA ASN A 254 -1.49 26.51 4.29
C ASN A 254 -2.53 25.67 3.52
N ARG A 255 -2.24 24.38 3.34
CA ARG A 255 -3.17 23.41 2.75
C ARG A 255 -3.40 22.25 3.70
N PHE A 256 -4.63 21.78 3.74
CA PHE A 256 -5.02 20.61 4.52
C PHE A 256 -5.72 19.61 3.61
N SER A 257 -5.31 18.35 3.66
CA SER A 257 -5.93 17.28 2.89
C SER A 257 -6.42 16.16 3.80
N ILE A 258 -7.57 15.59 3.44
CA ILE A 258 -8.07 14.34 4.02
C ILE A 258 -8.21 13.36 2.88
N SER A 259 -7.71 12.14 3.09
CA SER A 259 -7.76 11.07 2.10
C SER A 259 -8.18 9.76 2.74
N ALA A 260 -8.84 8.90 1.98
CA ALA A 260 -9.25 7.58 2.42
C ALA A 260 -9.14 6.59 1.26
N ASP A 261 -8.62 5.41 1.57
CA ASP A 261 -8.51 4.30 0.63
C ASP A 261 -9.22 3.05 1.19
N ALA A 262 -9.82 2.27 0.29
CA ALA A 262 -10.34 0.94 0.56
C ALA A 262 -9.64 -0.06 -0.37
N ASN A 263 -9.14 -1.15 0.20
CA ASN A 263 -8.40 -2.19 -0.50
C ASN A 263 -9.07 -3.54 -0.31
N LYS A 264 -9.17 -4.32 -1.37
CA LYS A 264 -9.59 -5.72 -1.32
C LYS A 264 -8.67 -6.56 -2.21
N LEU A 265 -8.12 -7.63 -1.64
CA LEU A 265 -7.43 -8.65 -2.42
C LEU A 265 -8.44 -9.40 -3.29
N LEU A 266 -8.15 -9.47 -4.58
CA LEU A 266 -8.95 -10.17 -5.59
C LEU A 266 -8.43 -11.60 -5.77
N VAL A 267 -8.26 -12.30 -4.67
CA VAL A 267 -7.75 -13.67 -4.57
C VAL A 267 -8.80 -14.50 -3.85
N PRO A 268 -9.13 -15.70 -4.34
CA PRO A 268 -10.09 -16.56 -3.68
C PRO A 268 -9.68 -16.89 -2.24
N THR A 269 -10.65 -16.98 -1.35
CA THR A 269 -10.43 -17.44 0.02
C THR A 269 -10.38 -18.96 0.06
N VAL A 270 -9.39 -19.51 0.79
CA VAL A 270 -9.27 -20.96 0.98
C VAL A 270 -10.51 -21.49 1.73
N PRO A 271 -11.22 -22.51 1.22
CA PRO A 271 -12.36 -23.10 1.91
C PRO A 271 -11.96 -23.62 3.29
N ARG A 272 -12.83 -23.49 4.27
CA ARG A 272 -12.62 -24.09 5.60
C ARG A 272 -13.11 -25.54 5.60
N GLN A 273 -12.42 -26.41 6.36
CA GLN A 273 -12.89 -27.77 6.58
C GLN A 273 -14.24 -27.76 7.32
N GLU A 274 -15.22 -28.49 6.80
CA GLU A 274 -16.56 -28.60 7.38
C GLU A 274 -16.59 -29.65 8.52
N GLU A 275 -17.50 -29.45 9.44
CA GLU A 275 -17.65 -30.39 10.56
C GLU A 275 -18.03 -31.78 10.06
N GLY A 276 -17.21 -32.80 10.37
CA GLY A 276 -17.39 -34.17 9.91
C GLY A 276 -16.86 -34.48 8.51
N GLU A 277 -16.28 -33.49 7.81
CA GLU A 277 -15.63 -33.70 6.50
C GLU A 277 -14.30 -34.47 6.69
N SER A 278 -14.08 -35.49 5.86
CA SER A 278 -12.78 -36.19 5.90
C SER A 278 -11.66 -35.30 5.33
N ASN A 279 -10.41 -35.52 5.78
CA ASN A 279 -9.28 -34.78 5.25
C ASN A 279 -9.12 -34.93 3.73
N THR A 280 -9.44 -36.07 3.17
CA THR A 280 -9.37 -36.34 1.72
C THR A 280 -10.41 -35.52 0.98
N ASP A 281 -11.66 -35.52 1.44
CA ASP A 281 -12.75 -34.75 0.81
C ASP A 281 -12.46 -33.24 0.90
N TYR A 282 -11.94 -32.78 2.03
CA TYR A 282 -11.49 -31.40 2.22
C TYR A 282 -10.40 -31.00 1.22
N GLN A 283 -9.35 -31.81 1.08
CA GLN A 283 -8.26 -31.54 0.13
C GLN A 283 -8.78 -31.54 -1.32
N ASP A 284 -9.65 -32.46 -1.69
CA ASP A 284 -10.28 -32.48 -3.00
C ASP A 284 -11.17 -31.26 -3.25
N ARG A 285 -11.82 -30.73 -2.21
CA ARG A 285 -12.60 -29.49 -2.29
C ARG A 285 -11.69 -28.26 -2.42
N VAL A 286 -10.63 -28.16 -1.63
CA VAL A 286 -9.64 -27.09 -1.75
C VAL A 286 -9.03 -27.08 -3.15
N ARG A 287 -8.68 -28.24 -3.70
CA ARG A 287 -8.16 -28.35 -5.05
C ARG A 287 -9.12 -27.78 -6.08
N ARG A 288 -10.39 -28.21 -6.07
CA ARG A 288 -11.41 -27.75 -7.04
C ARG A 288 -11.78 -26.28 -6.88
N GLU A 289 -11.89 -25.80 -5.64
CA GLU A 289 -12.44 -24.48 -5.34
C GLU A 289 -11.38 -23.38 -5.22
N TYR A 290 -10.12 -23.76 -5.02
CA TYR A 290 -9.01 -22.82 -4.88
C TYR A 290 -7.86 -23.12 -5.85
N SER A 291 -7.25 -24.33 -5.77
CA SER A 291 -6.01 -24.59 -6.51
C SER A 291 -6.20 -24.67 -8.03
N ASP A 292 -7.30 -25.25 -8.52
CA ASP A 292 -7.58 -25.41 -9.96
C ASP A 292 -8.26 -24.17 -10.57
N VAL A 293 -8.65 -23.18 -9.75
CA VAL A 293 -9.29 -21.95 -10.23
C VAL A 293 -8.31 -21.08 -10.99
N SER A 294 -8.65 -20.64 -12.20
CA SER A 294 -7.80 -19.71 -12.96
C SER A 294 -7.73 -18.34 -12.29
N SER A 295 -6.64 -17.58 -12.53
CA SER A 295 -6.47 -16.24 -11.94
C SER A 295 -7.65 -15.31 -12.23
N ILE A 296 -8.15 -15.30 -13.46
CA ILE A 296 -9.29 -14.45 -13.86
C ILE A 296 -10.58 -14.89 -13.15
N SER A 297 -10.87 -16.19 -13.10
CA SER A 297 -12.04 -16.71 -12.36
C SER A 297 -11.94 -16.43 -10.87
N GLY A 298 -10.72 -16.51 -10.31
CA GLY A 298 -10.44 -16.19 -8.93
C GLY A 298 -10.80 -14.74 -8.56
N ILE A 299 -10.50 -13.78 -9.44
CA ILE A 299 -10.86 -12.37 -9.25
C ILE A 299 -12.36 -12.20 -9.05
N PHE A 300 -13.20 -12.83 -9.89
CA PHE A 300 -14.65 -12.72 -9.74
C PHE A 300 -15.18 -13.50 -8.54
N LYS A 301 -14.58 -14.65 -8.25
CA LYS A 301 -14.96 -15.50 -7.12
C LYS A 301 -14.70 -14.80 -5.77
N SER A 302 -13.60 -14.05 -5.64
CA SER A 302 -13.17 -13.36 -4.43
C SER A 302 -14.18 -12.35 -3.87
N PHE A 303 -15.28 -12.06 -4.55
CA PHE A 303 -16.34 -11.18 -4.04
C PHE A 303 -17.46 -11.92 -3.28
N SER A 304 -17.43 -13.25 -3.24
CA SER A 304 -18.54 -14.03 -2.67
C SER A 304 -18.13 -15.42 -2.19
N ASP A 305 -16.85 -15.66 -1.91
CA ASP A 305 -16.33 -16.99 -1.55
C ASP A 305 -15.89 -17.14 -0.10
N ALA A 306 -15.98 -16.08 0.69
CA ALA A 306 -15.65 -16.16 2.11
C ALA A 306 -16.59 -17.15 2.83
N PRO A 307 -16.04 -18.14 3.57
CA PRO A 307 -16.84 -19.20 4.23
C PRO A 307 -17.87 -18.66 5.23
N GLY A 308 -17.64 -17.51 5.85
CA GLY A 308 -18.58 -16.83 6.75
C GLY A 308 -19.61 -15.95 6.04
N GLY A 309 -19.67 -16.00 4.71
CA GLY A 309 -20.60 -15.24 3.87
C GLY A 309 -20.29 -13.73 3.85
N PHE A 310 -21.31 -12.91 3.57
CA PHE A 310 -21.15 -11.48 3.33
C PHE A 310 -20.43 -10.73 4.47
N LYS A 311 -20.60 -11.14 5.72
CA LYS A 311 -19.91 -10.49 6.84
C LYS A 311 -18.40 -10.69 6.74
N GLU A 312 -17.95 -11.90 6.45
CA GLU A 312 -16.53 -12.20 6.30
C GLU A 312 -15.94 -11.56 5.03
N GLU A 313 -16.73 -11.46 3.95
CA GLU A 313 -16.35 -10.69 2.76
C GLU A 313 -16.06 -9.22 3.08
N MET A 314 -16.87 -8.61 3.93
CA MET A 314 -16.62 -7.24 4.40
C MET A 314 -15.39 -7.11 5.30
N GLU A 315 -15.02 -8.18 6.03
CA GLU A 315 -13.80 -8.23 6.84
C GLU A 315 -12.52 -8.33 5.97
N GLU A 316 -12.62 -8.74 4.70
CA GLU A 316 -11.52 -8.74 3.74
C GLU A 316 -11.16 -7.34 3.22
N VAL A 317 -12.09 -6.40 3.35
CA VAL A 317 -11.83 -5.01 2.96
C VAL A 317 -10.98 -4.33 4.02
N GLN A 318 -9.76 -3.99 3.64
CA GLN A 318 -8.89 -3.14 4.43
C GLN A 318 -9.22 -1.68 4.11
N TRP A 319 -9.20 -0.81 5.10
CA TRP A 319 -9.43 0.61 4.88
C TRP A 319 -8.42 1.47 5.62
N SER A 320 -8.15 2.62 5.05
CA SER A 320 -7.18 3.58 5.56
C SER A 320 -7.76 4.99 5.50
N VAL A 321 -7.40 5.81 6.48
CA VAL A 321 -7.71 7.24 6.48
C VAL A 321 -6.44 8.00 6.84
N GLY A 322 -6.15 9.06 6.09
CA GLY A 322 -4.98 9.90 6.29
C GLY A 322 -5.30 11.38 6.20
N ALA A 323 -4.51 12.17 6.90
CA ALA A 323 -4.53 13.61 6.86
C ALA A 323 -3.12 14.15 6.59
N GLU A 324 -3.03 15.17 5.76
CA GLU A 324 -1.81 15.87 5.43
C GLU A 324 -2.00 17.38 5.61
N TYR A 325 -1.10 18.01 6.33
CA TYR A 325 -1.00 19.46 6.42
C TYR A 325 0.29 19.91 5.77
N VAL A 326 0.20 20.84 4.82
CA VAL A 326 1.35 21.38 4.07
C VAL A 326 1.47 22.86 4.35
N TYR A 327 2.67 23.27 4.78
CA TYR A 327 3.05 24.66 5.00
C TYR A 327 4.02 25.14 3.94
N HIS A 328 3.65 26.21 3.23
CA HIS A 328 4.47 26.93 2.25
C HIS A 328 5.00 26.02 1.13
N ASP A 329 4.29 24.94 0.79
CA ASP A 329 4.72 23.90 -0.16
C ASP A 329 6.05 23.21 0.17
N GLN A 330 6.60 23.47 1.36
CA GLN A 330 7.91 23.01 1.80
C GLN A 330 7.83 21.98 2.93
N PHE A 331 7.01 22.22 3.94
CA PHE A 331 6.92 21.34 5.10
C PHE A 331 5.57 20.62 5.13
N SER A 332 5.63 19.32 5.35
CA SER A 332 4.43 18.49 5.46
C SER A 332 4.41 17.76 6.80
N LEU A 333 3.26 17.73 7.44
CA LEU A 333 2.96 16.87 8.59
C LEU A 333 1.82 15.95 8.22
N ARG A 334 1.93 14.69 8.61
CA ARG A 334 0.99 13.64 8.25
C ARG A 334 0.60 12.80 9.44
N ALA A 335 -0.63 12.34 9.44
CA ALA A 335 -1.13 11.34 10.38
C ALA A 335 -2.14 10.45 9.67
N GLY A 336 -2.23 9.20 10.07
CA GLY A 336 -3.16 8.26 9.47
C GLY A 336 -3.47 7.06 10.35
N TYR A 337 -4.44 6.28 9.91
CA TYR A 337 -4.84 5.02 10.52
C TYR A 337 -5.15 3.99 9.44
N HIS A 338 -4.64 2.79 9.65
CA HIS A 338 -4.91 1.61 8.83
C HIS A 338 -5.67 0.56 9.63
N HIS A 339 -6.64 -0.08 8.98
CA HIS A 339 -7.46 -1.13 9.59
C HIS A 339 -7.57 -2.36 8.69
N GLN A 340 -7.23 -3.50 9.26
CA GLN A 340 -7.52 -4.83 8.74
C GLN A 340 -8.19 -5.65 9.84
N ALA A 341 -9.22 -6.42 9.49
CA ALA A 341 -9.96 -7.24 10.44
C ALA A 341 -9.06 -8.30 11.11
N GLU A 342 -9.40 -8.69 12.34
CA GLU A 342 -8.64 -9.67 13.12
C GLU A 342 -8.60 -11.05 12.47
N SER A 343 -9.71 -11.46 11.87
CA SER A 343 -9.81 -12.71 11.11
C SER A 343 -8.93 -12.75 9.88
N LYS A 344 -8.52 -11.59 9.33
CA LYS A 344 -7.84 -11.44 8.03
C LYS A 344 -6.39 -10.95 8.12
N GLY A 345 -5.82 -10.87 9.33
CA GLY A 345 -4.41 -10.50 9.54
C GLY A 345 -4.16 -9.50 10.66
N ASN A 346 -5.20 -8.83 11.17
CA ASN A 346 -5.14 -7.92 12.32
C ASN A 346 -4.10 -6.78 12.22
N LEU A 347 -3.90 -6.24 11.01
CA LEU A 347 -3.01 -5.10 10.81
C LEU A 347 -3.78 -3.81 11.14
N LYS A 348 -3.69 -3.38 12.40
CA LYS A 348 -4.27 -2.13 12.89
C LYS A 348 -3.16 -1.26 13.44
N TYR A 349 -2.98 -0.06 12.86
CA TYR A 349 -1.91 0.83 13.29
C TYR A 349 -2.24 2.30 12.99
N PHE A 350 -1.72 3.18 13.84
CA PHE A 350 -1.60 4.60 13.55
C PHE A 350 -0.27 4.88 12.85
N THR A 351 -0.23 5.97 12.12
CA THR A 351 1.00 6.44 11.48
C THR A 351 1.16 7.94 11.71
N VAL A 352 2.42 8.35 11.72
CA VAL A 352 2.81 9.75 11.66
C VAL A 352 3.90 9.92 10.61
N GLY A 353 3.96 11.09 10.00
CA GLY A 353 4.95 11.36 8.97
C GLY A 353 5.31 12.84 8.89
N GLY A 354 6.47 13.10 8.34
CA GLY A 354 6.94 14.44 8.03
C GLY A 354 7.59 14.47 6.65
N GLY A 355 7.49 15.61 5.98
CA GLY A 355 8.11 15.83 4.68
C GLY A 355 8.73 17.20 4.59
N PHE A 356 9.83 17.28 3.87
CA PHE A 356 10.50 18.52 3.51
C PHE A 356 10.76 18.55 2.02
N ARG A 357 10.32 19.61 1.33
CA ARG A 357 10.49 19.79 -0.10
C ARG A 357 11.25 21.08 -0.40
N MET A 358 12.23 20.96 -1.27
CA MET A 358 12.89 22.07 -1.96
C MET A 358 12.58 22.02 -3.45
N SER A 359 13.01 23.03 -4.20
CA SER A 359 12.80 23.10 -5.66
C SER A 359 13.33 21.86 -6.42
N VAL A 360 14.35 21.18 -5.90
CA VAL A 360 15.09 20.10 -6.57
C VAL A 360 14.78 18.74 -5.98
N PHE A 361 14.53 18.66 -4.69
CA PHE A 361 14.32 17.38 -4.01
C PHE A 361 13.27 17.47 -2.91
N SER A 362 12.71 16.31 -2.55
CA SER A 362 11.91 16.13 -1.34
C SER A 362 12.42 14.94 -0.54
N LEU A 363 12.34 15.08 0.78
CA LEU A 363 12.64 14.03 1.75
C LEU A 363 11.40 13.81 2.61
N ASP A 364 10.90 12.58 2.64
CA ASP A 364 9.77 12.18 3.48
C ASP A 364 10.17 11.06 4.42
N VAL A 365 9.60 11.07 5.62
CA VAL A 365 9.76 10.02 6.63
C VAL A 365 8.38 9.64 7.16
N GLY A 366 8.10 8.35 7.22
CA GLY A 366 6.89 7.79 7.81
C GLY A 366 7.23 6.82 8.93
N TYR A 367 6.42 6.79 9.97
CA TYR A 367 6.59 5.94 11.14
C TYR A 367 5.27 5.26 11.50
N VAL A 368 5.34 3.95 11.74
CA VAL A 368 4.19 3.11 12.11
C VAL A 368 4.17 2.88 13.61
N ILE A 369 2.99 3.08 14.23
CA ILE A 369 2.72 2.87 15.64
C ILE A 369 1.58 1.84 15.74
N SER A 370 1.93 0.60 16.08
CA SER A 370 0.93 -0.46 16.16
C SER A 370 0.02 -0.30 17.38
N THR A 371 -1.24 -0.68 17.20
CA THR A 371 -2.21 -0.82 18.29
C THR A 371 -2.31 -2.26 18.80
N ALA A 372 -1.85 -3.22 18.02
CA ALA A 372 -1.84 -4.63 18.39
C ALA A 372 -0.44 -5.05 18.87
N ARG A 373 -0.36 -5.70 20.03
CA ARG A 373 0.93 -6.16 20.64
C ARG A 373 1.72 -7.13 19.76
N THR A 374 1.06 -7.79 18.83
CA THR A 374 1.65 -8.82 17.94
C THR A 374 1.84 -8.33 16.50
N ASN A 375 1.62 -7.03 16.23
CA ASN A 375 1.79 -6.52 14.87
C ASN A 375 3.28 -6.40 14.54
N PRO A 376 3.77 -7.16 13.56
CA PRO A 376 5.19 -7.16 13.21
C PRO A 376 5.64 -5.85 12.53
N LEU A 377 4.71 -4.97 12.13
CA LEU A 377 5.00 -3.68 11.50
C LEU A 377 5.25 -2.56 12.52
N ASP A 378 5.13 -2.85 13.82
CA ASP A 378 5.36 -1.84 14.84
C ASP A 378 6.76 -1.24 14.72
N GLN A 379 6.85 0.08 14.90
CA GLN A 379 8.08 0.86 14.81
C GLN A 379 8.78 0.80 13.43
N THR A 380 8.06 0.44 12.36
CA THR A 380 8.61 0.49 11.01
C THR A 380 8.80 1.94 10.57
N LEU A 381 10.02 2.27 10.16
CA LEU A 381 10.38 3.55 9.52
C LEU A 381 10.42 3.37 8.01
N ARG A 382 9.90 4.34 7.27
CA ARG A 382 10.01 4.41 5.81
C ARG A 382 10.63 5.75 5.42
N PHE A 383 11.50 5.71 4.43
CA PHE A 383 12.21 6.87 3.91
C PHE A 383 11.97 6.99 2.41
N THR A 384 11.71 8.21 1.95
CA THR A 384 11.60 8.55 0.53
C THR A 384 12.48 9.74 0.23
N LEU A 385 13.35 9.59 -0.77
CA LEU A 385 14.11 10.69 -1.35
C LEU A 385 13.68 10.81 -2.82
N ALA A 386 13.08 11.94 -3.19
CA ALA A 386 12.63 12.18 -4.55
C ALA A 386 13.31 13.42 -5.14
N PHE A 387 13.54 13.37 -6.45
CA PHE A 387 14.16 14.44 -7.22
C PHE A 387 13.23 14.91 -8.32
N ASP A 388 13.10 16.23 -8.44
CA ASP A 388 12.37 16.93 -9.48
C ASP A 388 13.30 17.38 -10.59
N MET A 389 13.09 16.90 -11.80
CA MET A 389 13.99 17.15 -12.93
C MET A 389 13.88 18.59 -13.45
N ASP A 390 12.74 19.26 -13.27
CA ASP A 390 12.60 20.67 -13.68
C ASP A 390 13.35 21.58 -12.71
N GLY A 391 13.27 21.32 -11.40
CA GLY A 391 14.10 22.00 -10.42
C GLY A 391 15.61 21.81 -10.65
N ILE A 392 16.05 20.62 -11.08
CA ILE A 392 17.45 20.36 -11.44
C ILE A 392 17.89 21.23 -12.63
N LYS A 393 17.08 21.34 -13.69
CA LYS A 393 17.42 22.18 -14.85
C LYS A 393 17.56 23.65 -14.49
N ASP A 394 16.77 24.14 -13.54
CA ASP A 394 16.82 25.54 -13.12
C ASP A 394 18.07 25.88 -12.30
N LEU A 395 18.71 24.88 -11.67
CA LEU A 395 20.00 25.05 -11.00
C LEU A 395 21.19 25.24 -11.96
N PHE A 396 21.04 24.77 -13.21
CA PHE A 396 22.12 24.84 -14.22
C PHE A 396 21.90 25.95 -15.26
N LYS A 397 20.88 26.79 -15.08
CA LYS A 397 20.65 28.04 -15.85
C LYS A 397 21.21 29.24 -15.09
#